data_c6bdf9b43fd50a214cb1bae247814dcf
#
_entry.id   c6bdf9b43fd50a214cb1bae247814dcf
#
_cell.length_a   1.000
_cell.length_b   1.000
_cell.length_c   1.000
_cell.angle_alpha   90.00
_cell.angle_beta   90.00
_cell.angle_gamma   90.00
#
_symmetry.space_group_name_H-M   'P 1'
#
loop_
_entity.id
_entity.type
_entity.pdbx_description
1 polymer ?
#
loop_
_entity_poly.entity_id
_entity_poly.type
_entity_poly.pdbx_seq_one_letter_code
_entity_poly.pdbx_strand_id
1 'polypeptide(L)'
;MASEKKGTARSNATKASTNGNGKATVSRTSKHQAVTTGDPPTPVKGVNKLTNMISPEPSFYQTVEHNFEKAAVAVDYPRGILDQIKVCNSVYMVRFPVRIKNDIHVFTGWRVQHSHHRLPTKGGIRYAEHVTQDEVMALAALMTYKCAIVDVPFGGAKGGIQFDPKQYTEEEIERITRRYTMELIKRNCIGPAVDVPAPDYQTGPREMAWIADTYQSVTSNQIDALACVTGKPLSQGGIDGRTQATGRGIYFGIREALSSTENAGIFGLAPGLEGKRIIVQGLGNVGYWAAKNLQEGGAVITGIAEYEGGIFDKNGLDVDEVFRHRKETGSILGFKSARDYKKGNALLELDCDILVPAALENQINVGNAEKIKARMVAEGANGPVTAGAEDILLQRGIHIIPDAYLNAGGVTVSYFEWLKNLSHVRFGRLGKRADESSYTRIVSMVERATGTALTQAERSVLVHGADEADYVDSGLEETMINAFYQLKLAYDTNKKVNDLRTAAFVVAIDKIAKSYMELGIFP
;
A
#
# COMPACT_ATOMS: atom_id res chain seq x y z
N MET A 1 44.60 -6.70 52.71
CA MET A 1 44.21 -5.76 53.79
C MET A 1 42.75 -5.45 53.50
N ALA A 2 41.81 -6.21 54.00
CA ALA A 2 41.12 -6.18 55.30
C ALA A 2 40.45 -4.79 55.49
N SER A 3 39.16 -4.68 55.51
CA SER A 3 38.28 -5.11 56.59
C SER A 3 36.81 -5.12 56.20
N GLU A 4 36.15 -6.17 56.60
CA GLU A 4 34.70 -6.33 56.75
C GLU A 4 34.10 -5.34 57.76
N LYS A 5 32.80 -5.04 57.64
CA LYS A 5 31.88 -4.95 58.80
C LYS A 5 30.46 -5.37 58.43
N LYS A 6 30.04 -6.44 59.11
CA LYS A 6 28.65 -6.95 59.24
C LYS A 6 27.82 -6.07 60.13
N GLY A 7 26.50 -6.11 59.96
CA GLY A 7 25.50 -5.60 60.89
C GLY A 7 24.09 -5.99 60.42
N THR A 8 23.65 -7.11 60.75
CA THR A 8 22.61 -7.73 61.60
C THR A 8 21.16 -7.23 61.39
N ALA A 9 20.35 -8.22 61.12
CA ALA A 9 18.90 -8.25 61.02
C ALA A 9 18.16 -7.90 62.34
N ARG A 10 16.95 -7.43 62.23
CA ARG A 10 15.89 -7.71 63.22
C ARG A 10 14.53 -7.87 62.54
N SER A 11 13.98 -9.07 62.73
CA SER A 11 12.60 -9.50 62.53
C SER A 11 11.68 -8.88 63.60
N ASN A 12 10.46 -8.57 63.24
CA ASN A 12 9.34 -8.62 64.19
C ASN A 12 8.08 -9.13 63.50
N ALA A 13 7.69 -10.31 63.92
CA ALA A 13 6.39 -10.91 63.71
C ALA A 13 5.42 -10.47 64.80
N THR A 14 4.19 -10.18 64.49
CA THR A 14 3.07 -10.20 65.46
C THR A 14 1.77 -10.62 64.79
N LYS A 15 1.40 -11.82 65.02
CA LYS A 15 0.18 -12.49 65.51
C LYS A 15 -1.19 -11.95 65.05
N ALA A 16 -1.92 -12.91 64.52
CA ALA A 16 -3.36 -12.94 64.27
C ALA A 16 -4.22 -12.85 65.56
N SER A 17 -5.39 -12.30 65.44
CA SER A 17 -6.53 -12.69 66.30
C SER A 17 -7.83 -12.69 65.50
N THR A 18 -8.56 -13.76 65.62
CA THR A 18 -9.89 -14.09 65.14
C THR A 18 -10.98 -13.51 66.06
N ASN A 19 -12.11 -13.17 65.48
CA ASN A 19 -13.54 -13.35 65.83
C ASN A 19 -14.36 -12.14 65.39
N GLY A 20 -15.54 -12.22 64.87
CA GLY A 20 -16.68 -13.00 65.06
C GLY A 20 -17.86 -12.53 64.18
N ASN A 21 -18.78 -13.37 64.01
CA ASN A 21 -20.07 -13.33 63.33
C ASN A 21 -20.88 -12.03 63.38
N GLY A 22 -21.51 -11.65 62.27
CA GLY A 22 -22.63 -10.71 62.22
C GLY A 22 -23.37 -10.81 60.88
N LYS A 23 -24.42 -11.64 60.86
CA LYS A 23 -25.43 -11.69 59.79
C LYS A 23 -26.27 -10.42 59.84
N ALA A 24 -26.39 -9.72 58.72
CA ALA A 24 -27.45 -8.73 58.51
C ALA A 24 -28.03 -8.94 57.10
N THR A 25 -29.19 -9.55 57.05
CA THR A 25 -30.11 -9.63 55.91
C THR A 25 -30.78 -8.29 55.71
N VAL A 26 -30.61 -7.69 54.53
CA VAL A 26 -31.43 -6.58 54.06
C VAL A 26 -32.14 -6.98 52.79
N SER A 27 -33.44 -7.25 52.93
CA SER A 27 -34.36 -7.40 51.83
C SER A 27 -34.67 -6.05 51.20
N ARG A 28 -34.44 -5.90 49.89
CA ARG A 28 -35.03 -4.82 49.11
C ARG A 28 -35.87 -5.42 48.00
N THR A 29 -37.18 -5.40 48.19
CA THR A 29 -38.20 -5.57 47.19
C THR A 29 -38.20 -4.37 46.25
N SER A 30 -37.84 -4.56 44.98
CA SER A 30 -38.11 -3.63 43.89
C SER A 30 -39.31 -4.11 43.08
N LYS A 31 -40.35 -3.30 43.07
CA LYS A 31 -41.57 -3.47 42.28
C LYS A 31 -41.24 -3.34 40.80
N HIS A 32 -41.44 -4.41 40.04
CA HIS A 32 -41.53 -4.33 38.56
C HIS A 32 -42.91 -3.76 38.21
N GLN A 33 -42.93 -2.60 37.55
CA GLN A 33 -44.09 -2.14 36.80
C GLN A 33 -44.08 -2.88 35.43
N ALA A 34 -45.16 -3.61 35.18
CA ALA A 34 -45.44 -4.22 33.90
C ALA A 34 -45.78 -3.15 32.85
N VAL A 35 -45.05 -3.14 31.77
CA VAL A 35 -45.37 -2.37 30.57
C VAL A 35 -46.31 -3.21 29.73
N THR A 36 -47.50 -2.67 29.50
CA THR A 36 -48.56 -3.29 28.68
C THR A 36 -48.11 -3.39 27.23
N THR A 37 -48.22 -4.59 26.68
CA THR A 37 -48.03 -4.93 25.26
C THR A 37 -49.15 -4.30 24.44
N GLY A 38 -48.77 -3.37 23.55
CA GLY A 38 -49.68 -2.91 22.49
C GLY A 38 -49.73 -3.95 21.36
N ASP A 39 -50.91 -4.08 20.75
CA ASP A 39 -51.20 -5.02 19.66
C ASP A 39 -50.30 -4.84 18.45
N PRO A 40 -49.96 -5.93 17.70
CA PRO A 40 -49.16 -5.85 16.49
C PRO A 40 -49.97 -5.18 15.37
N PRO A 41 -49.30 -4.34 14.53
CA PRO A 41 -49.98 -3.68 13.41
C PRO A 41 -50.36 -4.70 12.33
N THR A 42 -51.59 -4.54 11.82
CA THR A 42 -52.23 -5.31 10.75
C THR A 42 -51.38 -5.31 9.47
N PRO A 43 -51.24 -6.45 8.75
CA PRO A 43 -50.47 -6.48 7.52
C PRO A 43 -51.19 -5.76 6.38
N VAL A 44 -50.51 -4.77 5.78
CA VAL A 44 -50.94 -4.14 4.54
C VAL A 44 -50.75 -5.13 3.39
N LYS A 45 -51.85 -5.50 2.71
CA LYS A 45 -51.83 -6.31 1.49
C LYS A 45 -51.28 -5.48 0.31
N GLY A 46 -50.34 -6.10 -0.38
CA GLY A 46 -50.03 -5.78 -1.79
C GLY A 46 -48.81 -4.92 -2.00
N VAL A 47 -47.67 -5.56 -2.31
CA VAL A 47 -46.94 -5.46 -3.60
C VAL A 47 -45.90 -6.57 -3.63
N ASN A 48 -46.21 -7.66 -4.38
CA ASN A 48 -45.17 -8.56 -4.88
C ASN A 48 -44.31 -7.80 -5.91
N LYS A 49 -43.16 -7.31 -5.49
CA LYS A 49 -42.02 -7.08 -6.36
C LYS A 49 -40.94 -8.03 -5.90
N LEU A 50 -40.68 -9.05 -6.71
CA LEU A 50 -39.41 -9.75 -6.74
C LEU A 50 -38.33 -8.71 -7.06
N THR A 51 -37.86 -7.98 -6.04
CA THR A 51 -36.55 -7.38 -6.06
C THR A 51 -35.60 -8.54 -5.91
N ASN A 52 -34.88 -8.87 -6.99
CA ASN A 52 -33.64 -9.61 -6.91
C ASN A 52 -32.83 -8.96 -5.78
N MET A 53 -32.72 -9.66 -4.65
CA MET A 53 -31.78 -9.29 -3.59
C MET A 53 -30.40 -9.59 -4.17
N ILE A 54 -29.81 -8.58 -4.81
CA ILE A 54 -28.37 -8.54 -5.04
C ILE A 54 -27.81 -8.59 -3.61
N SER A 55 -27.12 -9.66 -3.26
CA SER A 55 -26.37 -9.73 -2.00
C SER A 55 -25.52 -8.48 -1.90
N PRO A 56 -25.48 -7.79 -0.75
CA PRO A 56 -24.60 -6.63 -0.63
C PRO A 56 -23.17 -7.05 -1.01
N GLU A 57 -22.47 -6.23 -1.77
CA GLU A 57 -21.07 -6.52 -2.12
C GLU A 57 -20.29 -6.84 -0.84
N PRO A 58 -19.36 -7.82 -0.89
CA PRO A 58 -18.58 -8.21 0.28
C PRO A 58 -17.76 -7.02 0.79
N SER A 59 -17.54 -6.96 2.10
CA SER A 59 -16.64 -5.94 2.67
C SER A 59 -15.22 -6.07 2.08
N PHE A 60 -14.41 -5.03 2.22
CA PHE A 60 -13.04 -5.06 1.70
C PHE A 60 -12.22 -6.22 2.29
N TYR A 61 -12.37 -6.50 3.59
CA TYR A 61 -11.73 -7.65 4.22
C TYR A 61 -12.23 -8.98 3.65
N GLN A 62 -13.54 -9.14 3.47
CA GLN A 62 -14.12 -10.34 2.84
C GLN A 62 -13.64 -10.54 1.41
N THR A 63 -13.42 -9.47 0.65
CA THR A 63 -12.85 -9.55 -0.71
C THR A 63 -11.42 -10.08 -0.66
N VAL A 64 -10.60 -9.61 0.27
CA VAL A 64 -9.21 -10.11 0.46
C VAL A 64 -9.21 -11.58 0.85
N GLU A 65 -10.08 -11.99 1.79
CA GLU A 65 -10.24 -13.39 2.19
C GLU A 65 -10.72 -14.27 1.03
N HIS A 66 -11.67 -13.80 0.23
CA HIS A 66 -12.15 -14.51 -0.96
C HIS A 66 -11.01 -14.78 -1.96
N ASN A 67 -10.21 -13.77 -2.27
CA ASN A 67 -9.06 -13.91 -3.17
C ASN A 67 -8.01 -14.90 -2.62
N PHE A 68 -7.79 -14.86 -1.30
CA PHE A 68 -6.92 -15.83 -0.64
C PHE A 68 -7.46 -17.27 -0.78
N GLU A 69 -8.72 -17.52 -0.45
CA GLU A 69 -9.31 -18.86 -0.52
C GLU A 69 -9.35 -19.39 -1.96
N LYS A 70 -9.61 -18.54 -2.95
CA LYS A 70 -9.53 -18.87 -4.38
C LYS A 70 -8.14 -19.38 -4.77
N ALA A 71 -7.09 -18.70 -4.29
CA ALA A 71 -5.71 -19.10 -4.52
C ALA A 71 -5.29 -20.32 -3.68
N ALA A 72 -5.80 -20.45 -2.45
CA ALA A 72 -5.46 -21.54 -1.55
C ALA A 72 -5.88 -22.92 -2.10
N VAL A 73 -6.93 -22.99 -2.93
CA VAL A 73 -7.31 -24.23 -3.64
C VAL A 73 -6.29 -24.65 -4.69
N ALA A 74 -5.50 -23.71 -5.19
CA ALA A 74 -4.53 -23.95 -6.26
C ALA A 74 -3.14 -24.35 -5.75
N VAL A 75 -2.89 -24.33 -4.44
CA VAL A 75 -1.63 -24.73 -3.81
C VAL A 75 -1.80 -26.04 -3.02
N ASP A 76 -0.68 -26.72 -2.75
CA ASP A 76 -0.65 -27.98 -1.99
C ASP A 76 0.11 -27.79 -0.66
N TYR A 77 -0.56 -27.12 0.30
CA TYR A 77 -0.05 -26.92 1.65
C TYR A 77 -1.05 -27.40 2.70
N PRO A 78 -0.57 -27.85 3.90
CA PRO A 78 -1.46 -28.21 5.00
C PRO A 78 -2.42 -27.08 5.34
N ARG A 79 -3.70 -27.39 5.56
CA ARG A 79 -4.73 -26.40 5.86
C ARG A 79 -4.35 -25.48 7.04
N GLY A 80 -3.73 -26.03 8.09
CA GLY A 80 -3.26 -25.25 9.24
C GLY A 80 -2.23 -24.17 8.88
N ILE A 81 -1.38 -24.40 7.87
CA ILE A 81 -0.46 -23.37 7.35
C ILE A 81 -1.23 -22.29 6.60
N LEU A 82 -2.19 -22.67 5.77
CA LEU A 82 -3.03 -21.72 5.04
C LEU A 82 -3.87 -20.87 6.00
N ASP A 83 -4.42 -21.46 7.04
CA ASP A 83 -5.18 -20.75 8.09
C ASP A 83 -4.26 -19.78 8.86
N GLN A 84 -2.99 -20.17 9.14
CA GLN A 84 -2.01 -19.27 9.76
C GLN A 84 -1.66 -18.08 8.87
N ILE A 85 -1.54 -18.29 7.55
CA ILE A 85 -1.25 -17.21 6.59
C ILE A 85 -2.43 -16.24 6.44
N LYS A 86 -3.65 -16.75 6.57
CA LYS A 86 -4.88 -15.98 6.37
C LYS A 86 -5.15 -14.97 7.49
N VAL A 87 -4.79 -15.30 8.74
CA VAL A 87 -5.15 -14.50 9.92
C VAL A 87 -4.07 -13.52 10.33
N CYS A 88 -4.47 -12.39 10.92
CA CYS A 88 -3.51 -11.43 11.47
C CYS A 88 -2.85 -11.97 12.75
N ASN A 89 -1.51 -11.91 12.82
CA ASN A 89 -0.76 -12.32 14.01
C ASN A 89 -1.04 -11.40 15.22
N SER A 90 -1.17 -10.08 15.00
CA SER A 90 -1.38 -9.12 16.07
C SER A 90 -2.25 -7.95 15.64
N VAL A 91 -3.21 -7.60 16.49
CA VAL A 91 -4.08 -6.44 16.29
C VAL A 91 -4.02 -5.57 17.55
N TYR A 92 -3.47 -4.38 17.43
CA TYR A 92 -3.40 -3.40 18.50
C TYR A 92 -4.38 -2.28 18.25
N MET A 93 -5.36 -2.12 19.12
CA MET A 93 -6.20 -0.93 19.20
C MET A 93 -5.72 -0.06 20.37
N VAL A 94 -5.48 1.20 20.12
CA VAL A 94 -5.02 2.16 21.12
C VAL A 94 -5.98 3.34 21.21
N ARG A 95 -6.29 3.76 22.44
CA ARG A 95 -6.99 5.00 22.72
C ARG A 95 -6.07 5.91 23.52
N PHE A 96 -5.93 7.15 23.06
CA PHE A 96 -4.97 8.07 23.69
C PHE A 96 -5.49 9.49 23.70
N PRO A 97 -5.29 10.21 24.83
CA PRO A 97 -5.67 11.61 24.95
C PRO A 97 -4.60 12.52 24.35
N VAL A 98 -5.05 13.57 23.66
CA VAL A 98 -4.22 14.68 23.19
C VAL A 98 -4.86 16.00 23.59
N ARG A 99 -4.07 16.95 24.07
CA ARG A 99 -4.54 18.31 24.34
C ARG A 99 -4.61 19.08 23.03
N ILE A 100 -5.83 19.45 22.63
CA ILE A 100 -6.16 20.26 21.47
C ILE A 100 -6.70 21.58 21.99
N LYS A 101 -5.97 22.67 21.77
CA LYS A 101 -6.28 23.99 22.39
C LYS A 101 -6.37 23.86 23.92
N ASN A 102 -7.53 24.15 24.47
CA ASN A 102 -7.78 24.09 25.91
C ASN A 102 -8.53 22.83 26.38
N ASP A 103 -8.80 21.88 25.44
CA ASP A 103 -9.59 20.68 25.71
C ASP A 103 -8.77 19.39 25.50
N ILE A 104 -9.29 18.28 25.98
CA ILE A 104 -8.68 16.97 25.85
C ILE A 104 -9.55 16.13 24.90
N HIS A 105 -8.98 15.81 23.73
CA HIS A 105 -9.60 14.94 22.74
C HIS A 105 -9.03 13.53 22.88
N VAL A 106 -9.89 12.50 22.76
CA VAL A 106 -9.48 11.10 22.79
C VAL A 106 -9.55 10.54 21.38
N PHE A 107 -8.41 10.10 20.86
CA PHE A 107 -8.29 9.48 19.55
C PHE A 107 -8.24 7.98 19.67
N THR A 108 -8.77 7.30 18.64
CA THR A 108 -8.65 5.85 18.48
C THR A 108 -7.73 5.57 17.29
N GLY A 109 -6.77 4.69 17.48
CA GLY A 109 -5.86 4.25 16.42
C GLY A 109 -5.64 2.75 16.47
N TRP A 110 -5.19 2.20 15.35
CA TRP A 110 -4.87 0.77 15.19
C TRP A 110 -3.47 0.59 14.60
N ARG A 111 -2.78 -0.46 15.01
CA ARG A 111 -1.65 -1.04 14.30
C ARG A 111 -1.88 -2.54 14.22
N VAL A 112 -1.91 -3.06 13.00
CA VAL A 112 -2.11 -4.48 12.72
C VAL A 112 -0.86 -5.03 12.06
N GLN A 113 -0.35 -6.14 12.58
CA GLN A 113 0.73 -6.93 12.01
C GLN A 113 0.11 -8.24 11.51
N HIS A 114 0.04 -8.39 10.18
CA HIS A 114 -0.66 -9.52 9.60
C HIS A 114 0.19 -10.78 9.64
N SER A 115 1.45 -10.74 9.23
CA SER A 115 2.28 -11.94 9.19
C SER A 115 3.70 -11.70 9.69
N HIS A 116 4.15 -12.55 10.59
CA HIS A 116 5.52 -12.57 11.12
C HIS A 116 6.41 -13.65 10.47
N HIS A 117 6.02 -14.16 9.29
CA HIS A 117 6.88 -15.10 8.54
C HIS A 117 8.24 -14.49 8.19
N ARG A 118 8.31 -13.18 8.09
CA ARG A 118 9.53 -12.37 8.00
C ARG A 118 9.35 -11.08 8.79
N LEU A 119 10.42 -10.64 9.45
CA LEU A 119 10.47 -9.37 10.17
C LEU A 119 11.52 -8.45 9.52
N PRO A 120 11.34 -7.12 9.65
CA PRO A 120 10.19 -6.44 10.28
C PRO A 120 8.92 -6.55 9.46
N THR A 121 7.76 -6.28 10.10
CA THR A 121 6.53 -6.04 9.36
C THR A 121 6.54 -4.63 8.75
N LYS A 122 5.81 -4.42 7.65
CA LYS A 122 5.85 -3.18 6.87
C LYS A 122 4.47 -2.74 6.41
N GLY A 123 4.15 -1.45 6.56
CA GLY A 123 2.93 -0.89 5.99
C GLY A 123 2.60 0.52 6.46
N GLY A 124 1.78 1.23 5.68
CA GLY A 124 1.43 2.62 5.90
C GLY A 124 0.58 2.88 7.14
N ILE A 125 0.51 4.14 7.54
CA ILE A 125 -0.44 4.67 8.54
C ILE A 125 -1.34 5.66 7.82
N ARG A 126 -2.68 5.47 7.89
CA ARG A 126 -3.64 6.40 7.30
C ARG A 126 -4.37 7.22 8.35
N TYR A 127 -4.75 8.43 7.97
CA TYR A 127 -5.62 9.28 8.76
C TYR A 127 -6.94 9.47 8.02
N ALA A 128 -8.03 8.99 8.58
CA ALA A 128 -9.36 9.21 8.03
C ALA A 128 -10.44 9.00 9.09
N GLU A 129 -11.54 9.72 8.97
CA GLU A 129 -12.66 9.67 9.90
C GLU A 129 -13.35 8.29 9.94
N HIS A 130 -13.31 7.57 8.83
CA HIS A 130 -13.97 6.27 8.65
C HIS A 130 -13.03 5.06 8.84
N VAL A 131 -11.79 5.25 9.27
CA VAL A 131 -10.87 4.13 9.53
C VAL A 131 -11.47 3.18 10.56
N THR A 132 -11.51 1.90 10.22
CA THR A 132 -11.98 0.81 11.08
C THR A 132 -10.91 -0.25 11.26
N GLN A 133 -11.06 -1.09 12.28
CA GLN A 133 -10.17 -2.24 12.50
C GLN A 133 -10.18 -3.18 11.30
N ASP A 134 -11.34 -3.49 10.76
CA ASP A 134 -11.56 -4.39 9.62
C ASP A 134 -10.79 -3.92 8.38
N GLU A 135 -10.90 -2.63 8.07
CA GLU A 135 -10.16 -2.02 6.96
C GLU A 135 -8.64 -2.11 7.17
N VAL A 136 -8.17 -1.84 8.38
CA VAL A 136 -6.73 -1.90 8.71
C VAL A 136 -6.23 -3.35 8.63
N MET A 137 -7.03 -4.34 9.04
CA MET A 137 -6.71 -5.78 8.91
C MET A 137 -6.61 -6.20 7.45
N ALA A 138 -7.58 -5.83 6.62
CA ALA A 138 -7.57 -6.11 5.17
C ALA A 138 -6.32 -5.55 4.50
N LEU A 139 -6.00 -4.29 4.77
CA LEU A 139 -4.84 -3.62 4.22
C LEU A 139 -3.51 -4.21 4.73
N ALA A 140 -3.45 -4.71 5.98
CA ALA A 140 -2.28 -5.39 6.51
C ALA A 140 -2.06 -6.75 5.82
N ALA A 141 -3.12 -7.50 5.53
CA ALA A 141 -3.08 -8.74 4.76
C ALA A 141 -2.56 -8.50 3.33
N LEU A 142 -3.12 -7.51 2.64
CA LEU A 142 -2.64 -7.11 1.30
C LEU A 142 -1.17 -6.70 1.32
N MET A 143 -0.69 -6.03 2.37
CA MET A 143 0.74 -5.70 2.50
C MET A 143 1.61 -6.94 2.59
N THR A 144 1.18 -7.98 3.32
CA THR A 144 1.92 -9.26 3.38
C THR A 144 2.03 -9.89 2.00
N TYR A 145 0.91 -10.04 1.30
CA TYR A 145 0.90 -10.64 -0.05
C TYR A 145 1.73 -9.82 -1.03
N LYS A 146 1.58 -8.50 -1.00
CA LYS A 146 2.34 -7.57 -1.85
C LYS A 146 3.86 -7.71 -1.63
N CYS A 147 4.33 -7.71 -0.38
CA CYS A 147 5.75 -7.89 -0.08
C CYS A 147 6.26 -9.25 -0.58
N ALA A 148 5.48 -10.32 -0.41
CA ALA A 148 5.85 -11.64 -0.88
C ALA A 148 5.88 -11.73 -2.41
N ILE A 149 4.92 -11.12 -3.12
CA ILE A 149 4.87 -11.11 -4.59
C ILE A 149 6.16 -10.50 -5.16
N VAL A 150 6.57 -9.33 -4.67
CA VAL A 150 7.76 -8.61 -5.17
C VAL A 150 9.06 -9.01 -4.45
N ASP A 151 9.01 -10.08 -3.68
CA ASP A 151 10.15 -10.66 -2.95
C ASP A 151 10.90 -9.67 -2.04
N VAL A 152 10.17 -8.76 -1.43
CA VAL A 152 10.69 -7.85 -0.42
C VAL A 152 10.62 -8.55 0.95
N PRO A 153 11.71 -8.61 1.75
CA PRO A 153 11.78 -9.46 2.94
C PRO A 153 11.06 -8.85 4.15
N PHE A 154 9.78 -8.50 3.97
CA PHE A 154 8.93 -7.96 5.01
C PHE A 154 7.70 -8.83 5.25
N GLY A 155 7.26 -8.90 6.50
CA GLY A 155 5.87 -9.19 6.82
C GLY A 155 4.97 -7.99 6.50
N GLY A 156 3.65 -8.17 6.55
CA GLY A 156 2.71 -7.08 6.30
C GLY A 156 2.18 -6.46 7.58
N ALA A 157 2.06 -5.14 7.59
CA ALA A 157 1.40 -4.38 8.64
C ALA A 157 0.58 -3.22 8.06
N LYS A 158 -0.31 -2.69 8.87
CA LYS A 158 -1.05 -1.45 8.55
C LYS A 158 -1.42 -0.72 9.84
N GLY A 159 -1.49 0.60 9.76
CA GLY A 159 -1.97 1.43 10.86
C GLY A 159 -2.99 2.46 10.39
N GLY A 160 -3.70 3.03 11.35
CA GLY A 160 -4.61 4.14 11.09
C GLY A 160 -5.02 4.85 12.36
N ILE A 161 -5.38 6.12 12.23
CA ILE A 161 -5.99 6.91 13.29
C ILE A 161 -7.30 7.47 12.77
N GLN A 162 -8.35 7.31 13.56
CA GLN A 162 -9.71 7.74 13.22
C GLN A 162 -9.88 9.23 13.55
N PHE A 163 -9.67 10.09 12.55
CA PHE A 163 -9.99 11.51 12.59
C PHE A 163 -9.87 12.12 11.18
N ASP A 164 -10.50 13.28 10.96
CA ASP A 164 -10.31 14.07 9.74
C ASP A 164 -9.19 15.10 9.95
N PRO A 165 -8.01 14.95 9.32
CA PRO A 165 -6.90 15.89 9.48
C PRO A 165 -7.23 17.33 9.07
N LYS A 166 -8.23 17.53 8.18
CA LYS A 166 -8.62 18.88 7.74
C LYS A 166 -9.24 19.74 8.83
N GLN A 167 -9.67 19.12 9.93
CA GLN A 167 -10.27 19.80 11.09
C GLN A 167 -9.23 20.28 12.11
N TYR A 168 -7.94 19.96 11.91
CA TYR A 168 -6.85 20.22 12.85
C TYR A 168 -5.74 21.03 12.18
N THR A 169 -5.05 21.85 12.99
CA THR A 169 -3.83 22.53 12.54
C THR A 169 -2.68 21.56 12.40
N GLU A 170 -1.63 21.96 11.69
CA GLU A 170 -0.43 21.16 11.54
C GLU A 170 0.19 20.76 12.89
N GLU A 171 0.28 21.71 13.84
CA GLU A 171 0.80 21.46 15.18
C GLU A 171 -0.07 20.48 15.99
N GLU A 172 -1.38 20.49 15.76
CA GLU A 172 -2.31 19.56 16.42
C GLU A 172 -2.14 18.15 15.82
N ILE A 173 -1.99 18.03 14.50
CA ILE A 173 -1.69 16.77 13.82
C ILE A 173 -0.33 16.21 14.27
N GLU A 174 0.67 17.07 14.44
CA GLU A 174 1.96 16.67 15.00
C GLU A 174 1.83 16.04 16.38
N ARG A 175 1.08 16.69 17.30
CA ARG A 175 0.84 16.16 18.65
C ARG A 175 0.12 14.81 18.62
N ILE A 176 -0.89 14.67 17.76
CA ILE A 176 -1.64 13.41 17.58
C ILE A 176 -0.68 12.31 17.08
N THR A 177 0.11 12.61 16.05
CA THR A 177 1.08 11.67 15.45
C THR A 177 2.14 11.23 16.46
N ARG A 178 2.76 12.17 17.17
CA ARG A 178 3.77 11.87 18.18
C ARG A 178 3.19 11.07 19.35
N ARG A 179 1.97 11.41 19.79
CA ARG A 179 1.31 10.67 20.85
C ARG A 179 0.95 9.24 20.44
N TYR A 180 0.45 9.04 19.21
CA TYR A 180 0.23 7.70 18.66
C TYR A 180 1.54 6.92 18.58
N THR A 181 2.62 7.52 18.08
CA THR A 181 3.95 6.88 18.01
C THR A 181 4.42 6.41 19.39
N MET A 182 4.22 7.20 20.43
CA MET A 182 4.51 6.80 21.82
C MET A 182 3.71 5.56 22.26
N GLU A 183 2.45 5.43 21.82
CA GLU A 183 1.66 4.23 22.12
C GLU A 183 2.18 2.99 21.38
N LEU A 184 2.70 3.16 20.15
CA LEU A 184 3.35 2.08 19.41
C LEU A 184 4.67 1.64 20.06
N ILE A 185 5.51 2.61 20.49
CA ILE A 185 6.79 2.32 21.17
C ILE A 185 6.55 1.53 22.47
N LYS A 186 5.60 1.97 23.31
CA LYS A 186 5.25 1.28 24.57
C LYS A 186 4.84 -0.19 24.37
N ARG A 187 4.32 -0.54 23.19
CA ARG A 187 3.85 -1.89 22.87
C ARG A 187 4.84 -2.69 22.04
N ASN A 188 6.02 -2.12 21.79
CA ASN A 188 7.03 -2.70 20.93
C ASN A 188 6.47 -3.09 19.54
N CYS A 189 5.63 -2.23 18.96
CA CYS A 189 5.07 -2.43 17.62
C CYS A 189 5.49 -1.31 16.64
N ILE A 190 6.70 -0.80 16.83
CA ILE A 190 7.44 0.06 15.90
C ILE A 190 8.95 -0.11 16.15
N GLY A 191 9.73 -0.15 15.10
CA GLY A 191 11.19 -0.20 15.18
C GLY A 191 11.81 -0.89 13.97
N PRO A 192 13.11 -0.65 13.70
CA PRO A 192 13.79 -1.15 12.51
C PRO A 192 13.71 -2.66 12.28
N ALA A 193 13.70 -3.43 13.36
CA ALA A 193 13.68 -4.90 13.33
C ALA A 193 12.28 -5.50 13.65
N VAL A 194 11.29 -4.70 13.98
CA VAL A 194 9.99 -5.16 14.47
C VAL A 194 8.86 -4.82 13.50
N ASP A 195 8.67 -3.52 13.26
CA ASP A 195 7.57 -3.01 12.43
C ASP A 195 7.92 -1.60 11.93
N VAL A 196 7.89 -1.41 10.62
CA VAL A 196 8.35 -0.19 9.95
C VAL A 196 7.19 0.49 9.24
N PRO A 197 6.58 1.53 9.85
CA PRO A 197 5.55 2.34 9.21
C PRO A 197 6.02 3.05 7.92
N ALA A 198 5.04 3.53 7.15
CA ALA A 198 5.23 4.31 5.94
C ALA A 198 4.06 5.29 5.74
N PRO A 199 4.15 6.23 4.78
CA PRO A 199 3.01 7.04 4.39
C PRO A 199 1.86 6.22 3.79
N ASP A 200 0.64 6.71 3.97
CA ASP A 200 -0.60 6.22 3.36
C ASP A 200 -1.58 7.38 3.17
N TYR A 201 -2.87 7.12 3.10
CA TYR A 201 -3.88 8.16 2.90
C TYR A 201 -3.80 9.27 3.98
N GLN A 202 -3.71 10.51 3.54
CA GLN A 202 -3.57 11.74 4.33
C GLN A 202 -2.35 11.78 5.28
N THR A 203 -1.32 10.99 5.02
CA THR A 203 0.00 11.11 5.66
C THR A 203 1.11 11.19 4.61
N GLY A 204 2.22 11.80 4.98
CA GLY A 204 3.32 12.05 4.06
C GLY A 204 4.68 12.08 4.76
N PRO A 205 5.69 12.62 4.06
CA PRO A 205 7.04 12.72 4.60
C PRO A 205 7.12 13.48 5.93
N ARG A 206 6.25 14.46 6.14
CA ARG A 206 6.16 15.27 7.35
C ARG A 206 5.80 14.43 8.57
N GLU A 207 4.73 13.64 8.48
CA GLU A 207 4.29 12.75 9.55
C GLU A 207 5.35 11.67 9.83
N MET A 208 6.00 11.16 8.79
CA MET A 208 7.09 10.18 8.93
C MET A 208 8.31 10.78 9.63
N ALA A 209 8.62 12.05 9.41
CA ALA A 209 9.68 12.75 10.14
C ALA A 209 9.34 12.87 11.64
N TRP A 210 8.10 13.22 11.99
CA TRP A 210 7.66 13.28 13.39
C TRP A 210 7.69 11.92 14.09
N ILE A 211 7.35 10.83 13.37
CA ILE A 211 7.46 9.46 13.87
C ILE A 211 8.92 9.10 14.14
N ALA A 212 9.81 9.37 13.17
CA ALA A 212 11.25 9.08 13.29
C ALA A 212 11.86 9.85 14.48
N ASP A 213 11.61 11.14 14.57
CA ASP A 213 12.11 11.99 15.65
C ASP A 213 11.60 11.54 17.03
N THR A 214 10.31 11.21 17.14
CA THR A 214 9.73 10.68 18.39
C THR A 214 10.39 9.36 18.79
N TYR A 215 10.60 8.44 17.83
CA TYR A 215 11.25 7.16 18.08
C TYR A 215 12.69 7.36 18.55
N GLN A 216 13.48 8.19 17.85
CA GLN A 216 14.87 8.49 18.21
C GLN A 216 14.99 9.15 19.59
N SER A 217 14.07 10.04 19.94
CA SER A 217 14.09 10.73 21.24
C SER A 217 13.89 9.79 22.43
N VAL A 218 13.20 8.65 22.23
CA VAL A 218 12.91 7.68 23.30
C VAL A 218 13.91 6.52 23.31
N THR A 219 14.45 6.17 22.12
CA THR A 219 15.36 5.04 21.92
C THR A 219 16.81 5.52 21.71
N SER A 220 17.25 6.49 22.52
CA SER A 220 18.61 7.02 22.50
C SER A 220 19.63 5.85 22.60
N ASN A 221 20.55 5.72 21.65
CA ASN A 221 21.59 4.69 21.47
C ASN A 221 21.31 3.63 20.40
N GLN A 222 20.23 3.71 19.64
CA GLN A 222 20.04 2.85 18.48
C GLN A 222 20.57 3.55 17.23
N ILE A 223 21.70 3.09 16.71
CA ILE A 223 22.32 3.65 15.51
C ILE A 223 21.37 3.55 14.30
N ASP A 224 20.54 2.50 14.26
CA ASP A 224 19.59 2.21 13.18
C ASP A 224 18.22 2.89 13.34
N ALA A 225 18.06 3.75 14.35
CA ALA A 225 16.77 4.34 14.70
C ALA A 225 16.06 5.04 13.52
N LEU A 226 16.81 5.60 12.57
CA LEU A 226 16.23 6.19 11.34
C LEU A 226 15.50 5.18 10.46
N ALA A 227 15.85 3.89 10.53
CA ALA A 227 15.18 2.83 9.79
C ALA A 227 13.83 2.41 10.40
N CYS A 228 13.40 3.01 11.53
CA CYS A 228 12.12 2.70 12.18
C CYS A 228 10.90 3.06 11.33
N VAL A 229 11.06 3.90 10.29
CA VAL A 229 9.99 4.35 9.40
C VAL A 229 10.57 4.71 8.02
N THR A 230 9.78 4.56 6.97
CA THR A 230 10.17 4.96 5.60
C THR A 230 9.24 6.00 5.02
N GLY A 231 9.66 6.65 3.92
CA GLY A 231 8.93 7.76 3.31
C GLY A 231 9.23 9.11 3.98
N LYS A 232 10.36 9.21 4.66
CA LYS A 232 10.86 10.45 5.28
C LYS A 232 11.29 11.48 4.23
N PRO A 233 11.40 12.76 4.60
CA PRO A 233 12.06 13.75 3.76
C PRO A 233 13.52 13.32 3.45
N LEU A 234 14.02 13.70 2.28
CA LEU A 234 15.40 13.40 1.86
C LEU A 234 16.43 13.88 2.89
N SER A 235 16.20 15.05 3.48
CA SER A 235 17.03 15.62 4.56
C SER A 235 17.07 14.79 5.83
N GLN A 236 16.08 13.91 6.03
CA GLN A 236 15.91 13.05 7.21
C GLN A 236 16.16 11.56 6.90
N GLY A 237 16.99 11.27 5.90
CA GLY A 237 17.34 9.90 5.53
C GLY A 237 16.34 9.22 4.59
N GLY A 238 15.42 9.98 3.99
CA GLY A 238 14.58 9.50 2.90
C GLY A 238 15.39 9.11 1.66
N ILE A 239 14.76 8.42 0.71
CA ILE A 239 15.39 7.97 -0.53
C ILE A 239 14.82 8.73 -1.74
N ASP A 240 15.66 9.03 -2.72
CA ASP A 240 15.22 9.60 -3.98
C ASP A 240 14.38 8.60 -4.78
N GLY A 241 13.51 9.10 -5.67
CA GLY A 241 12.60 8.24 -6.45
C GLY A 241 11.36 7.73 -5.70
N ARG A 242 11.25 7.90 -4.36
CA ARG A 242 10.12 7.36 -3.58
C ARG A 242 8.76 7.91 -4.02
N THR A 243 8.71 9.18 -4.38
CA THR A 243 7.46 9.85 -4.78
C THR A 243 6.89 9.26 -6.07
N GLN A 244 7.73 8.95 -7.03
CA GLN A 244 7.34 8.40 -8.33
C GLN A 244 7.24 6.86 -8.35
N ALA A 245 7.76 6.18 -7.33
CA ALA A 245 7.97 4.74 -7.32
C ALA A 245 6.73 3.90 -7.66
N THR A 246 5.56 4.27 -7.14
CA THR A 246 4.33 3.51 -7.41
C THR A 246 3.90 3.66 -8.87
N GLY A 247 3.86 4.90 -9.39
CA GLY A 247 3.49 5.15 -10.79
C GLY A 247 4.51 4.55 -11.76
N ARG A 248 5.80 4.59 -11.42
CA ARG A 248 6.86 3.99 -12.21
C ARG A 248 6.80 2.46 -12.21
N GLY A 249 6.46 1.85 -11.06
CA GLY A 249 6.18 0.41 -10.97
C GLY A 249 5.00 -0.01 -11.85
N ILE A 250 3.94 0.80 -11.92
CA ILE A 250 2.81 0.57 -12.83
C ILE A 250 3.29 0.55 -14.30
N TYR A 251 4.12 1.52 -14.68
CA TYR A 251 4.72 1.55 -16.01
C TYR A 251 5.53 0.29 -16.31
N PHE A 252 6.45 -0.11 -15.43
CA PHE A 252 7.25 -1.32 -15.61
C PHE A 252 6.37 -2.57 -15.70
N GLY A 253 5.35 -2.70 -14.86
CA GLY A 253 4.44 -3.84 -14.87
C GLY A 253 3.60 -3.93 -16.14
N ILE A 254 3.08 -2.82 -16.66
CA ILE A 254 2.34 -2.79 -17.92
C ILE A 254 3.29 -3.04 -19.10
N ARG A 255 4.47 -2.43 -19.09
CA ARG A 255 5.49 -2.66 -20.13
C ARG A 255 5.86 -4.14 -20.21
N GLU A 256 6.06 -4.80 -19.08
CA GLU A 256 6.42 -6.21 -19.03
C GLU A 256 5.25 -7.11 -19.47
N ALA A 257 4.02 -6.78 -19.10
CA ALA A 257 2.82 -7.47 -19.57
C ALA A 257 2.62 -7.37 -21.09
N LEU A 258 3.26 -6.41 -21.75
CA LEU A 258 3.24 -6.22 -23.20
C LEU A 258 4.59 -6.51 -23.87
N SER A 259 5.56 -7.07 -23.17
CA SER A 259 6.94 -7.25 -23.67
C SER A 259 7.06 -8.26 -24.82
N SER A 260 6.14 -9.21 -24.93
CA SER A 260 6.14 -10.26 -25.94
C SER A 260 4.74 -10.50 -26.50
N THR A 261 4.66 -11.16 -27.66
CA THR A 261 3.39 -11.60 -28.27
C THR A 261 2.61 -12.54 -27.33
N GLU A 262 3.30 -13.38 -26.61
CA GLU A 262 2.68 -14.31 -25.66
C GLU A 262 2.07 -13.57 -24.45
N ASN A 263 2.81 -12.67 -23.84
CA ASN A 263 2.34 -11.89 -22.70
C ASN A 263 1.17 -10.97 -23.10
N ALA A 264 1.32 -10.20 -24.18
CA ALA A 264 0.29 -9.30 -24.69
C ALA A 264 -0.96 -10.05 -25.16
N GLY A 265 -0.79 -11.30 -25.62
CA GLY A 265 -1.88 -12.19 -26.05
C GLY A 265 -2.88 -12.50 -24.94
N ILE A 266 -2.49 -12.52 -23.67
CA ILE A 266 -3.40 -12.68 -22.52
C ILE A 266 -4.50 -11.60 -22.55
N PHE A 267 -4.15 -10.39 -22.99
CA PHE A 267 -5.05 -9.23 -23.03
C PHE A 267 -5.66 -9.00 -24.43
N GLY A 268 -5.36 -9.86 -25.41
CA GLY A 268 -5.77 -9.65 -26.80
C GLY A 268 -5.16 -8.38 -27.43
N LEU A 269 -3.97 -7.96 -26.95
CA LEU A 269 -3.24 -6.79 -27.42
C LEU A 269 -2.00 -7.22 -28.24
N ALA A 270 -1.53 -6.33 -29.12
CA ALA A 270 -0.22 -6.47 -29.75
C ALA A 270 0.88 -6.09 -28.73
N PRO A 271 2.10 -6.67 -28.85
CA PRO A 271 3.21 -6.32 -27.97
C PRO A 271 3.64 -4.85 -28.10
N GLY A 272 4.27 -4.32 -27.07
CA GLY A 272 4.77 -2.96 -26.97
C GLY A 272 3.72 -1.94 -26.50
N LEU A 273 4.21 -0.84 -25.93
CA LEU A 273 3.39 0.28 -25.45
C LEU A 273 3.05 1.29 -26.54
N GLU A 274 3.84 1.35 -27.60
CA GLU A 274 3.72 2.34 -28.67
C GLU A 274 2.29 2.42 -29.23
N GLY A 275 1.70 3.61 -29.20
CA GLY A 275 0.37 3.89 -29.71
C GLY A 275 -0.80 3.29 -28.92
N LYS A 276 -0.58 2.60 -27.79
CA LYS A 276 -1.66 2.09 -26.94
C LYS A 276 -2.42 3.24 -26.31
N ARG A 277 -3.75 3.22 -26.46
CA ARG A 277 -4.66 4.23 -25.92
C ARG A 277 -4.96 3.90 -24.47
N ILE A 278 -4.63 4.83 -23.58
CA ILE A 278 -4.75 4.64 -22.14
C ILE A 278 -5.66 5.69 -21.53
N ILE A 279 -6.57 5.25 -20.65
CA ILE A 279 -7.33 6.13 -19.75
C ILE A 279 -6.84 5.91 -18.33
N VAL A 280 -6.53 7.01 -17.65
CA VAL A 280 -6.06 6.99 -16.27
C VAL A 280 -7.09 7.66 -15.37
N GLN A 281 -7.49 6.99 -14.28
CA GLN A 281 -8.31 7.59 -13.24
C GLN A 281 -7.44 8.00 -12.07
N GLY A 282 -7.52 9.26 -11.70
CA GLY A 282 -6.69 9.89 -10.69
C GLY A 282 -5.46 10.58 -11.30
N LEU A 283 -5.25 11.85 -10.92
CA LEU A 283 -4.06 12.63 -11.27
C LEU A 283 -3.32 13.07 -9.97
N GLY A 284 -3.45 12.24 -8.94
CA GLY A 284 -2.65 12.33 -7.72
C GLY A 284 -1.24 11.75 -7.95
N ASN A 285 -0.54 11.51 -6.85
CA ASN A 285 0.85 11.03 -6.92
C ASN A 285 1.02 9.75 -7.77
N VAL A 286 0.13 8.77 -7.62
CA VAL A 286 0.21 7.50 -8.36
C VAL A 286 -0.16 7.69 -9.83
N GLY A 287 -1.31 8.28 -10.11
CA GLY A 287 -1.83 8.40 -11.47
C GLY A 287 -1.03 9.34 -12.35
N TYR A 288 -0.53 10.47 -11.81
CA TYR A 288 0.33 11.38 -12.56
C TYR A 288 1.61 10.67 -13.03
N TRP A 289 2.34 10.01 -12.12
CA TRP A 289 3.57 9.34 -12.49
C TRP A 289 3.35 8.11 -13.37
N ALA A 290 2.23 7.39 -13.19
CA ALA A 290 1.87 6.31 -14.10
C ALA A 290 1.58 6.84 -15.52
N ALA A 291 0.72 7.86 -15.64
CA ALA A 291 0.39 8.46 -16.93
C ALA A 291 1.63 9.03 -17.64
N LYS A 292 2.49 9.76 -16.90
CA LYS A 292 3.71 10.35 -17.43
C LYS A 292 4.68 9.29 -17.97
N ASN A 293 5.02 8.29 -17.18
CA ASN A 293 5.96 7.24 -17.61
C ASN A 293 5.38 6.40 -18.76
N LEU A 294 4.07 6.15 -18.77
CA LEU A 294 3.40 5.46 -19.89
C LEU A 294 3.47 6.29 -21.18
N GLN A 295 3.26 7.61 -21.09
CA GLN A 295 3.39 8.52 -22.22
C GLN A 295 4.83 8.60 -22.73
N GLU A 296 5.82 8.70 -21.85
CA GLU A 296 7.25 8.64 -22.19
C GLU A 296 7.64 7.31 -22.83
N GLY A 297 6.96 6.21 -22.46
CA GLY A 297 7.10 4.87 -23.06
C GLY A 297 6.38 4.69 -24.41
N GLY A 298 5.81 5.76 -24.99
CA GLY A 298 5.17 5.74 -26.31
C GLY A 298 3.65 5.50 -26.31
N ALA A 299 3.02 5.37 -25.15
CA ALA A 299 1.56 5.24 -25.07
C ALA A 299 0.85 6.60 -25.27
N VAL A 300 -0.40 6.54 -25.70
CA VAL A 300 -1.26 7.70 -25.93
C VAL A 300 -2.24 7.82 -24.77
N ILE A 301 -2.07 8.81 -23.91
CA ILE A 301 -3.00 9.06 -22.80
C ILE A 301 -4.23 9.80 -23.35
N THR A 302 -5.30 9.06 -23.64
CA THR A 302 -6.50 9.59 -24.28
C THR A 302 -7.50 10.19 -23.29
N GLY A 303 -7.43 9.82 -22.01
CA GLY A 303 -8.34 10.35 -21.00
C GLY A 303 -7.76 10.38 -19.60
N ILE A 304 -8.12 11.41 -18.85
CA ILE A 304 -7.80 11.55 -17.43
C ILE A 304 -9.08 11.85 -16.67
N ALA A 305 -9.39 11.02 -15.67
CA ALA A 305 -10.56 11.16 -14.81
C ALA A 305 -10.15 11.58 -13.39
N GLU A 306 -10.88 12.55 -12.84
CA GLU A 306 -10.71 13.04 -11.46
C GLU A 306 -12.06 13.22 -10.77
N TYR A 307 -12.05 13.54 -9.47
CA TYR A 307 -13.29 13.75 -8.69
C TYR A 307 -14.10 14.95 -9.20
N GLU A 308 -13.44 15.98 -9.74
CA GLU A 308 -14.10 17.15 -10.32
C GLU A 308 -14.70 16.90 -11.71
N GLY A 309 -14.30 15.82 -12.37
CA GLY A 309 -14.76 15.48 -13.72
C GLY A 309 -13.73 14.69 -14.51
N GLY A 310 -13.83 14.71 -15.83
CA GLY A 310 -12.86 14.05 -16.70
C GLY A 310 -12.63 14.82 -17.98
N ILE A 311 -11.48 14.60 -18.60
CA ILE A 311 -11.12 15.15 -19.90
C ILE A 311 -10.70 14.05 -20.86
N PHE A 312 -11.03 14.22 -22.14
CA PHE A 312 -10.72 13.23 -23.17
C PHE A 312 -10.31 13.90 -24.48
N ASP A 313 -9.20 13.43 -25.05
CA ASP A 313 -8.78 13.72 -26.42
C ASP A 313 -8.31 12.42 -27.09
N LYS A 314 -8.93 12.07 -28.22
CA LYS A 314 -8.57 10.88 -29.01
C LYS A 314 -7.13 10.89 -29.53
N ASN A 315 -6.55 12.08 -29.72
CA ASN A 315 -5.20 12.26 -30.23
C ASN A 315 -4.14 12.21 -29.13
N GLY A 316 -4.56 12.18 -27.86
CA GLY A 316 -3.71 12.17 -26.69
C GLY A 316 -3.61 13.51 -25.95
N LEU A 317 -3.43 13.41 -24.66
CA LEU A 317 -3.25 14.52 -23.72
C LEU A 317 -1.76 14.59 -23.34
N ASP A 318 -1.20 15.79 -23.26
CA ASP A 318 0.08 16.01 -22.60
C ASP A 318 -0.13 16.02 -21.08
N VAL A 319 0.42 15.00 -20.41
CA VAL A 319 0.21 14.77 -18.98
C VAL A 319 0.78 15.91 -18.13
N ASP A 320 1.94 16.45 -18.49
CA ASP A 320 2.60 17.55 -17.77
C ASP A 320 1.83 18.86 -17.94
N GLU A 321 1.28 19.12 -19.12
CA GLU A 321 0.42 20.28 -19.36
C GLU A 321 -0.91 20.20 -18.60
N VAL A 322 -1.56 19.04 -18.59
CA VAL A 322 -2.79 18.81 -17.81
C VAL A 322 -2.51 19.00 -16.31
N PHE A 323 -1.41 18.47 -15.81
CA PHE A 323 -1.04 18.62 -14.41
C PHE A 323 -0.73 20.06 -14.02
N ARG A 324 -0.07 20.81 -14.91
CA ARG A 324 0.19 22.25 -14.75
C ARG A 324 -1.12 23.04 -14.73
N HIS A 325 -2.00 22.78 -15.70
CA HIS A 325 -3.34 23.40 -15.77
C HIS A 325 -4.12 23.18 -14.47
N ARG A 326 -4.14 21.94 -13.95
CA ARG A 326 -4.80 21.64 -12.68
C ARG A 326 -4.21 22.39 -11.49
N LYS A 327 -2.88 22.57 -11.44
CA LYS A 327 -2.23 23.36 -10.39
C LYS A 327 -2.61 24.83 -10.44
N GLU A 328 -2.75 25.38 -11.62
CA GLU A 328 -3.07 26.78 -11.84
C GLU A 328 -4.55 27.10 -11.63
N THR A 329 -5.45 26.22 -12.06
CA THR A 329 -6.90 26.45 -12.06
C THR A 329 -7.65 25.75 -10.92
N GLY A 330 -7.04 24.76 -10.28
CA GLY A 330 -7.68 23.90 -9.29
C GLY A 330 -8.48 22.73 -9.87
N SER A 331 -8.57 22.59 -11.20
CA SER A 331 -9.34 21.55 -11.89
C SER A 331 -8.67 21.11 -13.19
N ILE A 332 -8.92 19.85 -13.61
CA ILE A 332 -8.54 19.40 -14.97
C ILE A 332 -9.50 19.89 -16.04
N LEU A 333 -10.73 20.26 -15.65
CA LEU A 333 -11.76 20.74 -16.59
C LEU A 333 -11.35 22.07 -17.24
N GLY A 334 -11.80 22.26 -18.48
CA GLY A 334 -11.44 23.45 -19.26
C GLY A 334 -10.05 23.40 -19.89
N PHE A 335 -9.37 22.25 -19.90
CA PHE A 335 -8.14 22.07 -20.63
C PHE A 335 -8.37 22.19 -22.15
N LYS A 336 -7.67 23.11 -22.81
CA LYS A 336 -8.02 23.63 -24.14
C LYS A 336 -8.13 22.60 -25.25
N SER A 337 -7.35 21.52 -25.22
CA SER A 337 -7.31 20.51 -26.28
C SER A 337 -8.26 19.34 -26.03
N ALA A 338 -8.97 19.31 -24.91
CA ALA A 338 -9.75 18.17 -24.49
C ALA A 338 -11.26 18.46 -24.38
N ARG A 339 -12.06 17.41 -24.54
CA ARG A 339 -13.49 17.43 -24.24
C ARG A 339 -13.75 17.15 -22.78
N ASP A 340 -14.50 18.01 -22.11
CA ASP A 340 -14.89 17.86 -20.72
C ASP A 340 -16.03 16.86 -20.51
N TYR A 341 -15.94 16.10 -19.43
CA TYR A 341 -16.96 15.22 -18.88
C TYR A 341 -17.26 15.61 -17.44
N LYS A 342 -18.49 15.99 -17.15
CA LYS A 342 -18.92 16.41 -15.79
C LYS A 342 -18.79 15.32 -14.73
N LYS A 343 -18.79 14.05 -15.13
CA LYS A 343 -18.62 12.89 -14.26
C LYS A 343 -17.34 12.16 -14.67
N GLY A 344 -16.32 12.18 -13.86
CA GLY A 344 -15.04 11.50 -14.13
C GLY A 344 -15.21 10.01 -14.42
N ASN A 345 -16.06 9.33 -13.67
CA ASN A 345 -16.32 7.90 -13.86
C ASN A 345 -16.92 7.53 -15.23
N ALA A 346 -17.49 8.48 -15.97
CA ALA A 346 -17.93 8.22 -17.33
C ALA A 346 -16.78 7.90 -18.30
N LEU A 347 -15.54 8.32 -17.97
CA LEU A 347 -14.37 7.99 -18.77
C LEU A 347 -13.97 6.52 -18.68
N LEU A 348 -14.28 5.86 -17.56
CA LEU A 348 -13.97 4.45 -17.37
C LEU A 348 -14.70 3.56 -18.40
N GLU A 349 -15.83 4.03 -18.92
CA GLU A 349 -16.68 3.33 -19.90
C GLU A 349 -16.33 3.68 -21.36
N LEU A 350 -15.35 4.57 -21.61
CA LEU A 350 -14.91 4.93 -22.95
C LEU A 350 -14.01 3.85 -23.55
N ASP A 351 -13.89 3.87 -24.89
CA ASP A 351 -13.04 2.95 -25.62
C ASP A 351 -11.55 3.28 -25.40
N CYS A 352 -10.79 2.32 -24.93
CA CYS A 352 -9.33 2.37 -24.77
C CYS A 352 -8.75 0.95 -24.78
N ASP A 353 -7.45 0.85 -24.92
CA ASP A 353 -6.74 -0.42 -24.86
C ASP A 353 -6.47 -0.81 -23.41
N ILE A 354 -6.06 0.15 -22.58
CA ILE A 354 -5.71 -0.06 -21.18
C ILE A 354 -6.43 0.98 -20.31
N LEU A 355 -7.07 0.51 -19.24
CA LEU A 355 -7.67 1.35 -18.20
C LEU A 355 -6.85 1.23 -16.91
N VAL A 356 -6.39 2.38 -16.39
CA VAL A 356 -5.58 2.47 -15.17
C VAL A 356 -6.36 3.18 -14.06
N PRO A 357 -7.14 2.46 -13.23
CA PRO A 357 -7.78 3.04 -12.05
C PRO A 357 -6.73 3.26 -10.95
N ALA A 358 -6.34 4.52 -10.73
CA ALA A 358 -5.29 4.93 -9.79
C ALA A 358 -5.77 5.95 -8.75
N ALA A 359 -7.08 6.00 -8.47
CA ALA A 359 -7.69 6.93 -7.51
C ALA A 359 -8.07 6.25 -6.18
N LEU A 360 -9.19 5.57 -6.15
CA LEU A 360 -9.80 5.01 -4.94
C LEU A 360 -10.19 3.53 -5.16
N GLU A 361 -10.55 2.87 -4.07
CA GLU A 361 -11.17 1.54 -4.07
C GLU A 361 -12.56 1.55 -4.71
N ASN A 362 -13.04 0.38 -5.18
CA ASN A 362 -14.40 0.10 -5.67
C ASN A 362 -14.87 1.00 -6.83
N GLN A 363 -13.94 1.48 -7.67
CA GLN A 363 -14.28 2.33 -8.81
C GLN A 363 -14.93 1.54 -9.96
N ILE A 364 -14.50 0.30 -10.18
CA ILE A 364 -15.12 -0.65 -11.09
C ILE A 364 -15.87 -1.66 -10.24
N ASN A 365 -17.20 -1.65 -10.38
CA ASN A 365 -18.12 -2.46 -9.60
C ASN A 365 -19.20 -3.08 -10.51
N VAL A 366 -20.08 -3.91 -9.97
CA VAL A 366 -21.13 -4.59 -10.76
C VAL A 366 -22.03 -3.62 -11.55
N GLY A 367 -22.13 -2.37 -11.14
CA GLY A 367 -22.97 -1.37 -11.82
C GLY A 367 -22.37 -0.79 -13.10
N ASN A 368 -21.04 -0.89 -13.29
CA ASN A 368 -20.35 -0.38 -14.48
C ASN A 368 -19.47 -1.40 -15.20
N ALA A 369 -19.17 -2.57 -14.61
CA ALA A 369 -18.29 -3.59 -15.21
C ALA A 369 -18.75 -4.03 -16.61
N GLU A 370 -20.06 -4.17 -16.85
CA GLU A 370 -20.63 -4.50 -18.16
C GLU A 370 -20.34 -3.46 -19.25
N LYS A 371 -20.03 -2.22 -18.87
CA LYS A 371 -19.81 -1.11 -19.79
C LYS A 371 -18.34 -0.82 -20.06
N ILE A 372 -17.42 -1.43 -19.31
CA ILE A 372 -15.98 -1.28 -19.52
C ILE A 372 -15.62 -1.83 -20.90
N LYS A 373 -14.85 -1.05 -21.68
CA LYS A 373 -14.45 -1.40 -23.05
C LYS A 373 -12.96 -1.64 -23.19
N ALA A 374 -12.19 -1.34 -22.15
CA ALA A 374 -10.77 -1.65 -22.12
C ALA A 374 -10.53 -3.15 -22.33
N ARG A 375 -9.40 -3.49 -22.92
CA ARG A 375 -8.94 -4.89 -23.06
C ARG A 375 -8.14 -5.35 -21.84
N MET A 376 -7.49 -4.41 -21.18
CA MET A 376 -6.70 -4.61 -19.97
C MET A 376 -7.15 -3.60 -18.91
N VAL A 377 -7.35 -4.07 -17.68
CA VAL A 377 -7.46 -3.21 -16.49
C VAL A 377 -6.18 -3.36 -15.67
N ALA A 378 -5.47 -2.26 -15.43
CA ALA A 378 -4.20 -2.22 -14.71
C ALA A 378 -4.41 -1.47 -13.38
N GLU A 379 -4.49 -2.17 -12.27
CA GLU A 379 -4.88 -1.63 -10.98
C GLU A 379 -3.79 -0.80 -10.30
N GLY A 380 -3.88 0.52 -10.43
CA GLY A 380 -2.95 1.45 -9.77
C GLY A 380 -3.33 1.77 -8.32
N ALA A 381 -4.62 1.85 -7.99
CA ALA A 381 -5.11 1.99 -6.61
C ALA A 381 -5.18 0.62 -5.90
N ASN A 382 -5.42 0.62 -4.58
CA ASN A 382 -5.71 -0.62 -3.86
C ASN A 382 -7.18 -0.98 -4.03
N GLY A 383 -7.49 -2.20 -4.45
CA GLY A 383 -8.84 -2.72 -4.60
C GLY A 383 -9.79 -1.87 -5.47
N PRO A 384 -9.35 -1.35 -6.63
CA PRO A 384 -10.21 -0.48 -7.45
C PRO A 384 -11.30 -1.26 -8.17
N VAL A 385 -11.16 -2.58 -8.31
CA VAL A 385 -12.15 -3.50 -8.90
C VAL A 385 -12.74 -4.37 -7.81
N THR A 386 -14.09 -4.39 -7.70
CA THR A 386 -14.78 -5.29 -6.76
C THR A 386 -14.76 -6.73 -7.25
N ALA A 387 -14.88 -7.72 -6.34
CA ALA A 387 -14.88 -9.14 -6.70
C ALA A 387 -15.98 -9.48 -7.72
N GLY A 388 -17.20 -8.96 -7.54
CA GLY A 388 -18.29 -9.18 -8.49
C GLY A 388 -18.03 -8.53 -9.86
N ALA A 389 -17.35 -7.39 -9.91
CA ALA A 389 -16.93 -6.76 -11.16
C ALA A 389 -15.83 -7.55 -11.87
N GLU A 390 -14.89 -8.10 -11.12
CA GLU A 390 -13.82 -8.95 -11.66
C GLU A 390 -14.38 -10.16 -12.40
N ASP A 391 -15.34 -10.86 -11.80
CA ASP A 391 -16.00 -12.01 -12.45
C ASP A 391 -16.67 -11.61 -13.78
N ILE A 392 -17.34 -10.46 -13.83
CA ILE A 392 -17.96 -9.94 -15.04
C ILE A 392 -16.89 -9.60 -16.11
N LEU A 393 -15.81 -8.94 -15.71
CA LEU A 393 -14.73 -8.56 -16.62
C LEU A 393 -14.05 -9.81 -17.22
N LEU A 394 -13.73 -10.80 -16.40
CA LEU A 394 -13.10 -12.05 -16.83
C LEU A 394 -14.00 -12.84 -17.80
N GLN A 395 -15.32 -12.94 -17.52
CA GLN A 395 -16.29 -13.55 -18.44
C GLN A 395 -16.34 -12.85 -19.82
N ARG A 396 -16.05 -11.55 -19.86
CA ARG A 396 -15.97 -10.75 -21.07
C ARG A 396 -14.59 -10.79 -21.75
N GLY A 397 -13.64 -11.56 -21.21
CA GLY A 397 -12.26 -11.65 -21.71
C GLY A 397 -11.41 -10.41 -21.40
N ILE A 398 -11.80 -9.60 -20.41
CA ILE A 398 -11.01 -8.45 -19.94
C ILE A 398 -10.18 -8.90 -18.75
N HIS A 399 -8.88 -8.98 -18.93
CA HIS A 399 -7.96 -9.42 -17.88
C HIS A 399 -7.45 -8.24 -17.04
N ILE A 400 -7.18 -8.53 -15.77
CA ILE A 400 -6.75 -7.54 -14.77
C ILE A 400 -5.30 -7.81 -14.39
N ILE A 401 -4.45 -6.79 -14.42
CA ILE A 401 -3.16 -6.83 -13.71
C ILE A 401 -3.45 -6.36 -12.28
N PRO A 402 -3.29 -7.24 -11.26
CA PRO A 402 -3.77 -6.97 -9.92
C PRO A 402 -2.91 -5.95 -9.17
N ASP A 403 -3.55 -5.18 -8.30
CA ASP A 403 -2.96 -4.15 -7.43
C ASP A 403 -1.85 -4.70 -6.52
N ALA A 404 -2.02 -5.92 -6.02
CA ALA A 404 -1.04 -6.57 -5.16
C ALA A 404 0.35 -6.70 -5.82
N TYR A 405 0.41 -6.79 -7.15
CA TYR A 405 1.62 -6.73 -7.95
C TYR A 405 1.89 -5.31 -8.44
N LEU A 406 0.94 -4.72 -9.17
CA LEU A 406 1.20 -3.57 -10.05
C LEU A 406 1.60 -2.31 -9.29
N ASN A 407 0.98 -2.03 -8.15
CA ASN A 407 1.31 -0.84 -7.34
C ASN A 407 2.37 -1.11 -6.25
N ALA A 408 3.06 -2.24 -6.31
CA ALA A 408 4.07 -2.63 -5.33
C ALA A 408 5.39 -1.82 -5.43
N GLY A 409 5.57 -0.99 -6.46
CA GLY A 409 6.76 -0.14 -6.59
C GLY A 409 7.02 0.73 -5.35
N GLY A 410 5.95 1.20 -4.71
CA GLY A 410 6.07 1.98 -3.48
C GLY A 410 6.72 1.22 -2.32
N VAL A 411 6.35 -0.04 -2.08
CA VAL A 411 6.96 -0.83 -1.01
C VAL A 411 8.37 -1.28 -1.36
N THR A 412 8.66 -1.55 -2.63
CA THR A 412 10.00 -1.87 -3.14
C THR A 412 10.99 -0.74 -2.85
N VAL A 413 10.65 0.49 -3.20
CA VAL A 413 11.52 1.65 -2.90
C VAL A 413 11.56 1.96 -1.39
N SER A 414 10.50 1.66 -0.66
CA SER A 414 10.54 1.73 0.82
C SER A 414 11.54 0.72 1.41
N TYR A 415 11.69 -0.45 0.81
CA TYR A 415 12.72 -1.42 1.21
C TYR A 415 14.13 -0.87 0.96
N PHE A 416 14.38 -0.22 -0.16
CA PHE A 416 15.67 0.42 -0.44
C PHE A 416 15.98 1.56 0.54
N GLU A 417 14.97 2.37 0.93
CA GLU A 417 15.14 3.39 1.98
C GLU A 417 15.53 2.77 3.32
N TRP A 418 14.87 1.68 3.72
CA TRP A 418 15.17 0.96 4.95
C TRP A 418 16.60 0.39 4.92
N LEU A 419 17.02 -0.28 3.84
CA LEU A 419 18.38 -0.77 3.64
C LEU A 419 19.43 0.37 3.71
N LYS A 420 19.17 1.49 3.04
CA LYS A 420 20.02 2.68 3.08
C LYS A 420 20.22 3.17 4.52
N ASN A 421 19.15 3.19 5.31
CA ASN A 421 19.23 3.65 6.71
C ASN A 421 19.95 2.65 7.61
N LEU A 422 19.83 1.34 7.37
CA LEU A 422 20.56 0.32 8.12
C LEU A 422 22.04 0.25 7.73
N SER A 423 22.36 0.41 6.45
CA SER A 423 23.74 0.35 5.97
C SER A 423 24.54 1.62 6.26
N HIS A 424 23.89 2.73 6.61
CA HIS A 424 24.47 4.08 6.80
C HIS A 424 25.25 4.59 5.57
N VAL A 425 24.99 4.04 4.39
CA VAL A 425 25.63 4.39 3.12
C VAL A 425 24.63 5.03 2.18
N ARG A 426 25.05 6.07 1.46
CA ARG A 426 24.28 6.65 0.35
C ARG A 426 24.61 5.91 -0.93
N PHE A 427 23.59 5.32 -1.57
CA PHE A 427 23.75 4.63 -2.85
C PHE A 427 24.37 5.56 -3.90
N GLY A 428 25.25 5.01 -4.74
CA GLY A 428 25.94 5.72 -5.81
C GLY A 428 27.07 6.65 -5.37
N ARG A 429 27.09 7.16 -4.13
CA ARG A 429 28.03 8.22 -3.72
C ARG A 429 29.50 7.82 -3.79
N LEU A 430 29.82 6.57 -3.49
CA LEU A 430 31.22 6.10 -3.45
C LEU A 430 31.76 5.77 -4.84
N GLY A 431 30.92 5.34 -5.78
CA GLY A 431 31.32 4.92 -7.14
C GLY A 431 31.22 6.01 -8.20
N LYS A 432 30.24 6.92 -8.09
CA LYS A 432 29.84 7.86 -9.15
C LYS A 432 31.02 8.56 -9.84
N ARG A 433 31.93 9.18 -9.09
CA ARG A 433 33.08 9.88 -9.68
C ARG A 433 34.12 8.97 -10.33
N ALA A 434 34.29 7.74 -9.80
CA ALA A 434 35.19 6.77 -10.41
C ALA A 434 34.64 6.30 -11.76
N ASP A 435 33.32 6.05 -11.81
CA ASP A 435 32.61 5.69 -13.03
C ASP A 435 32.66 6.82 -14.07
N GLU A 436 32.33 8.06 -13.68
CA GLU A 436 32.42 9.26 -14.53
C GLU A 436 33.84 9.45 -15.10
N SER A 437 34.86 9.23 -14.28
CA SER A 437 36.26 9.32 -14.73
C SER A 437 36.58 8.21 -15.73
N SER A 438 36.09 7.00 -15.51
CA SER A 438 36.34 5.87 -16.42
C SER A 438 35.61 6.06 -17.75
N TYR A 439 34.32 6.44 -17.71
CA TYR A 439 33.53 6.73 -18.91
C TYR A 439 34.12 7.91 -19.70
N THR A 440 34.59 8.98 -19.01
CA THR A 440 35.27 10.09 -19.66
C THR A 440 36.49 9.63 -20.45
N ARG A 441 37.30 8.69 -19.91
CA ARG A 441 38.45 8.12 -20.62
C ARG A 441 38.04 7.33 -21.83
N ILE A 442 37.00 6.49 -21.70
CA ILE A 442 36.47 5.67 -22.80
C ILE A 442 35.93 6.56 -23.91
N VAL A 443 35.08 7.55 -23.59
CA VAL A 443 34.52 8.52 -24.56
C VAL A 443 35.63 9.26 -25.27
N SER A 444 36.63 9.76 -24.55
CA SER A 444 37.78 10.46 -25.16
C SER A 444 38.64 9.55 -26.03
N MET A 445 38.68 8.25 -25.76
CA MET A 445 39.36 7.27 -26.61
C MET A 445 38.57 7.03 -27.91
N VAL A 446 37.24 6.91 -27.81
CA VAL A 446 36.35 6.74 -28.99
C VAL A 446 36.41 7.98 -29.88
N GLU A 447 36.32 9.21 -29.32
CA GLU A 447 36.44 10.47 -30.07
C GLU A 447 37.78 10.54 -30.85
N ARG A 448 38.89 10.16 -30.22
CA ARG A 448 40.19 10.11 -30.89
C ARG A 448 40.26 9.03 -31.98
N ALA A 449 39.67 7.88 -31.77
CA ALA A 449 39.70 6.78 -32.73
C ALA A 449 38.82 7.03 -33.96
N THR A 450 37.68 7.70 -33.76
CA THR A 450 36.70 7.98 -34.83
C THR A 450 36.90 9.32 -35.51
N GLY A 451 37.65 10.24 -34.86
CA GLY A 451 37.77 11.63 -35.31
C GLY A 451 36.50 12.47 -35.15
N THR A 452 35.47 11.95 -34.49
CA THR A 452 34.19 12.63 -34.29
C THR A 452 34.07 13.08 -32.84
N ALA A 453 33.92 14.39 -32.63
CA ALA A 453 33.69 14.97 -31.30
C ALA A 453 32.20 14.92 -30.95
N LEU A 454 31.88 14.46 -29.75
CA LEU A 454 30.54 14.51 -29.20
C LEU A 454 30.16 15.91 -28.74
N THR A 455 28.88 16.26 -28.85
CA THR A 455 28.36 17.48 -28.22
C THR A 455 28.46 17.36 -26.70
N GLN A 456 28.44 18.50 -26.00
CA GLN A 456 28.49 18.52 -24.54
C GLN A 456 27.26 17.78 -23.93
N ALA A 457 26.09 17.84 -24.56
CA ALA A 457 24.91 17.15 -24.14
C ALA A 457 25.06 15.61 -24.25
N GLU A 458 25.50 15.11 -25.42
CA GLU A 458 25.80 13.69 -25.62
C GLU A 458 26.86 13.17 -24.64
N ARG A 459 27.94 13.96 -24.47
CA ARG A 459 29.00 13.62 -23.53
C ARG A 459 28.53 13.56 -22.10
N SER A 460 27.64 14.47 -21.65
CA SER A 460 27.10 14.47 -20.29
C SER A 460 26.25 13.24 -20.01
N VAL A 461 25.52 12.74 -21.00
CA VAL A 461 24.72 11.50 -20.88
C VAL A 461 25.64 10.27 -20.81
N LEU A 462 26.64 10.19 -21.69
CA LEU A 462 27.52 9.02 -21.78
C LEU A 462 28.48 8.88 -20.60
N VAL A 463 28.88 9.99 -19.96
CA VAL A 463 29.81 9.97 -18.82
C VAL A 463 29.10 10.03 -17.48
N HIS A 464 27.76 9.97 -17.46
CA HIS A 464 27.00 9.95 -16.22
C HIS A 464 27.34 8.71 -15.39
N GLY A 465 27.79 8.92 -14.16
CA GLY A 465 27.94 7.86 -13.17
C GLY A 465 26.66 7.69 -12.38
N ALA A 466 26.26 6.46 -12.13
CA ALA A 466 25.00 6.15 -11.47
C ALA A 466 24.88 6.82 -10.09
N ASP A 467 23.78 7.49 -9.84
CA ASP A 467 23.42 8.08 -8.55
C ASP A 467 22.32 7.29 -7.82
N GLU A 468 21.80 7.85 -6.72
CA GLU A 468 20.79 7.16 -5.90
C GLU A 468 19.51 6.89 -6.69
N ALA A 469 19.07 7.81 -7.54
CA ALA A 469 17.87 7.64 -8.35
C ALA A 469 18.04 6.54 -9.39
N ASP A 470 19.21 6.46 -10.04
CA ASP A 470 19.52 5.42 -11.03
C ASP A 470 19.51 4.01 -10.41
N TYR A 471 20.11 3.86 -9.21
CA TYR A 471 20.09 2.58 -8.50
C TYR A 471 18.68 2.18 -8.06
N VAL A 472 17.89 3.14 -7.59
CA VAL A 472 16.49 2.90 -7.18
C VAL A 472 15.64 2.49 -8.38
N ASP A 473 15.80 3.16 -9.51
CA ASP A 473 15.08 2.85 -10.74
C ASP A 473 15.43 1.47 -11.27
N SER A 474 16.72 1.15 -11.36
CA SER A 474 17.19 -0.16 -11.82
C SER A 474 16.69 -1.29 -10.92
N GLY A 475 16.80 -1.12 -9.59
CA GLY A 475 16.31 -2.12 -8.66
C GLY A 475 14.78 -2.27 -8.65
N LEU A 476 14.05 -1.18 -8.88
CA LEU A 476 12.60 -1.21 -9.03
C LEU A 476 12.19 -1.95 -10.31
N GLU A 477 12.83 -1.63 -11.44
CA GLU A 477 12.58 -2.27 -12.72
C GLU A 477 12.80 -3.78 -12.64
N GLU A 478 13.96 -4.21 -12.15
CA GLU A 478 14.30 -5.62 -11.97
C GLU A 478 13.28 -6.35 -11.07
N THR A 479 12.90 -5.72 -9.96
CA THR A 479 11.89 -6.28 -9.04
C THR A 479 10.55 -6.50 -9.73
N MET A 480 10.08 -5.51 -10.50
CA MET A 480 8.78 -5.59 -11.20
C MET A 480 8.82 -6.64 -12.32
N ILE A 481 9.91 -6.73 -13.09
CA ILE A 481 10.10 -7.75 -14.12
C ILE A 481 10.07 -9.16 -13.51
N ASN A 482 10.90 -9.40 -12.50
CA ASN A 482 11.00 -10.71 -11.85
C ASN A 482 9.67 -11.15 -11.22
N ALA A 483 8.94 -10.21 -10.60
CA ALA A 483 7.62 -10.49 -10.06
C ALA A 483 6.61 -10.87 -11.15
N PHE A 484 6.59 -10.15 -12.29
CA PHE A 484 5.72 -10.50 -13.41
C PHE A 484 5.99 -11.91 -13.94
N TYR A 485 7.26 -12.28 -14.14
CA TYR A 485 7.63 -13.63 -14.59
C TYR A 485 7.14 -14.72 -13.63
N GLN A 486 7.21 -14.50 -12.33
CA GLN A 486 6.69 -15.46 -11.35
C GLN A 486 5.17 -15.59 -11.43
N LEU A 487 4.45 -14.48 -11.60
CA LEU A 487 3.01 -14.48 -11.80
C LEU A 487 2.65 -15.24 -13.10
N LYS A 488 3.32 -14.89 -14.18
CA LYS A 488 3.11 -15.53 -15.51
C LYS A 488 3.37 -17.02 -15.44
N LEU A 489 4.46 -17.44 -14.80
CA LEU A 489 4.76 -18.85 -14.60
C LEU A 489 3.66 -19.58 -13.84
N ALA A 490 3.16 -19.00 -12.74
CA ALA A 490 2.05 -19.58 -11.98
C ALA A 490 0.77 -19.65 -12.82
N TYR A 491 0.47 -18.62 -13.61
CA TYR A 491 -0.66 -18.59 -14.53
C TYR A 491 -0.57 -19.66 -15.61
N ASP A 492 0.60 -19.86 -16.23
CA ASP A 492 0.77 -20.80 -17.35
C ASP A 492 0.84 -22.27 -16.91
N THR A 493 1.43 -22.54 -15.75
CA THR A 493 1.73 -23.91 -15.33
C THR A 493 0.68 -24.52 -14.41
N ASN A 494 -0.07 -23.70 -13.68
CA ASN A 494 -1.06 -24.19 -12.73
C ASN A 494 -2.47 -24.18 -13.33
N LYS A 495 -2.97 -25.35 -13.70
CA LYS A 495 -4.30 -25.52 -14.33
C LYS A 495 -5.50 -25.02 -13.49
N LYS A 496 -5.31 -24.75 -12.20
CA LYS A 496 -6.34 -24.20 -11.32
C LYS A 496 -6.32 -22.66 -11.28
N VAL A 497 -5.34 -22.04 -11.94
CA VAL A 497 -5.18 -20.58 -12.00
C VAL A 497 -5.69 -20.08 -13.35
N ASN A 498 -6.74 -19.27 -13.33
CA ASN A 498 -7.42 -18.78 -14.52
C ASN A 498 -7.29 -17.26 -14.73
N ASP A 499 -6.67 -16.55 -13.77
CA ASP A 499 -6.48 -15.10 -13.82
C ASP A 499 -5.19 -14.69 -13.09
N LEU A 500 -4.67 -13.49 -13.40
CA LEU A 500 -3.42 -13.00 -12.84
C LEU A 500 -3.50 -12.64 -11.35
N ARG A 501 -4.69 -12.29 -10.82
CA ARG A 501 -4.87 -12.05 -9.38
C ARG A 501 -4.71 -13.34 -8.60
N THR A 502 -5.36 -14.41 -9.05
CA THR A 502 -5.17 -15.74 -8.45
C THR A 502 -3.71 -16.19 -8.54
N ALA A 503 -3.04 -15.95 -9.70
CA ALA A 503 -1.61 -16.21 -9.84
C ALA A 503 -0.76 -15.46 -8.82
N ALA A 504 -1.03 -14.17 -8.62
CA ALA A 504 -0.31 -13.34 -7.66
C ALA A 504 -0.46 -13.87 -6.22
N PHE A 505 -1.67 -14.22 -5.82
CA PHE A 505 -1.92 -14.80 -4.50
C PHE A 505 -1.28 -16.19 -4.35
N VAL A 506 -1.27 -17.02 -5.39
CA VAL A 506 -0.57 -18.32 -5.39
C VAL A 506 0.93 -18.13 -5.15
N VAL A 507 1.56 -17.19 -5.86
CA VAL A 507 2.98 -16.85 -5.65
C VAL A 507 3.24 -16.37 -4.23
N ALA A 508 2.37 -15.49 -3.71
CA ALA A 508 2.50 -14.99 -2.33
C ALA A 508 2.35 -16.11 -1.30
N ILE A 509 1.30 -16.92 -1.41
CA ILE A 509 1.05 -18.04 -0.48
C ILE A 509 2.20 -19.03 -0.51
N ASP A 510 2.71 -19.39 -1.70
CA ASP A 510 3.84 -20.32 -1.84
C ASP A 510 5.08 -19.82 -1.09
N LYS A 511 5.47 -18.56 -1.28
CA LYS A 511 6.64 -17.97 -0.59
C LYS A 511 6.45 -17.89 0.94
N ILE A 512 5.26 -17.50 1.40
CA ILE A 512 4.98 -17.38 2.83
C ILE A 512 4.91 -18.77 3.48
N ALA A 513 4.24 -19.74 2.83
CA ALA A 513 4.12 -21.10 3.32
C ALA A 513 5.49 -21.78 3.41
N LYS A 514 6.35 -21.64 2.38
CA LYS A 514 7.74 -22.11 2.41
C LYS A 514 8.50 -21.55 3.61
N SER A 515 8.39 -20.24 3.86
CA SER A 515 9.03 -19.60 5.00
C SER A 515 8.58 -20.21 6.34
N TYR A 516 7.26 -20.43 6.54
CA TYR A 516 6.76 -21.08 7.75
C TYR A 516 7.21 -22.56 7.86
N MET A 517 7.23 -23.29 6.74
CA MET A 517 7.65 -24.69 6.74
C MET A 517 9.16 -24.85 7.04
N GLU A 518 9.98 -23.95 6.51
CA GLU A 518 11.44 -23.95 6.73
C GLU A 518 11.82 -23.53 8.16
N LEU A 519 11.11 -22.57 8.74
CA LEU A 519 11.30 -22.15 10.14
C LEU A 519 10.80 -23.19 11.13
N GLY A 520 9.88 -24.06 10.71
CA GLY A 520 9.15 -24.96 11.59
C GLY A 520 8.09 -24.24 12.41
N ILE A 521 7.21 -25.02 13.04
CA ILE A 521 6.19 -24.49 13.95
C ILE A 521 6.67 -24.72 15.37
N PHE A 522 6.98 -23.62 16.06
CA PHE A 522 7.36 -23.67 17.48
C PHE A 522 6.19 -24.18 18.31
N PRO A 523 6.45 -25.12 19.25
CA PRO A 523 5.41 -25.78 20.05
C PRO A 523 4.69 -24.84 21.02
#